data_b0187d658aa6c3d5da51e45a9b66a5d5
#
_entry.id   b0187d658aa6c3d5da51e45a9b66a5d5
#
_cell.length_a   1.000
_cell.length_b   1.000
_cell.length_c   1.000
_cell.angle_alpha   90.00
_cell.angle_beta   90.00
_cell.angle_gamma   90.00
#
_symmetry.space_group_name_H-M   'P 1'
#
loop_
_entity.id
_entity.type
_entity.pdbx_description
1 polymer ?
#
loop_
_entity_poly.entity_id
_entity_poly.type
_entity_poly.pdbx_seq_one_letter_code
_entity_poly.pdbx_strand_id
1 'polypeptide(L)'
;MAASPAPAALTDADLTLARPFAREVDDVQRALQTGAGGLASRDAAARLVVAGPNLLPEPKRTPAWLRFLGHFNDTLIFILLAAAAIKAVMGDWLDFWVIVTVAVINAVIGYVQEGRAEKALAGIRGMLSADATARRDGSWTTIAAADLVPGDIVRLMPGDKVPADVRLTAATQLRIDESALTGESVPSSKSLDPVPDDAGVGDRSSMAFSGTIVSAGQGRGIVTGTGARTEIGKIQELVGEAGSLATPLTKQLDSFGKVLTLVILGMALVMMVIGRYLHGMPFAELISATIGFAVAAIPEGLPALVTITLAIGVQQMARRNAITRKLPAVEALGSVTTVCSDKTGTLTKNEMTVRTVITPLERYEVSGLGYDPTGTITPAGGGDLAAVLAVADLCNDAHITRGEEGRFSLVGEPTEGALKVVAMKGGAGGSGTRRVGVVPFDSENKFMATLNEAADGSRAILVKGAPDRLLDRSLTQRGSAGAEPLDRSFWDAAVDELSAQGLRVLAAARKPTRADDVSIDNLGDLEFLGLWGIVDPPRPEAIEAIADCHTAGIRVKMITGDHAGTAVSIGREMGLIPQTPGDDDVRVLTGGE
;
A
#
# COMPACT_ATOMS: atom_id res chain seq x y z
N MET A 1 41.36 37.91 -23.78
CA MET A 1 40.63 36.96 -22.97
C MET A 1 39.14 37.11 -23.29
N ALA A 2 38.59 36.22 -24.11
CA ALA A 2 37.15 36.27 -24.43
C ALA A 2 36.40 35.75 -23.22
N ALA A 3 35.43 36.52 -22.74
CA ALA A 3 34.52 36.08 -21.67
C ALA A 3 33.74 34.85 -22.13
N SER A 4 33.84 33.78 -21.35
CA SER A 4 33.01 32.59 -21.54
C SER A 4 31.53 33.01 -21.49
N PRO A 5 30.69 32.58 -22.44
CA PRO A 5 29.27 32.89 -22.39
C PRO A 5 28.67 32.39 -21.08
N ALA A 6 27.85 33.22 -20.45
CA ALA A 6 27.10 32.84 -19.28
C ALA A 6 26.28 31.55 -19.58
N PRO A 7 26.25 30.57 -18.69
CA PRO A 7 25.47 29.35 -18.92
C PRO A 7 24.01 29.75 -19.16
N ALA A 8 23.42 29.17 -20.22
CA ALA A 8 22.00 29.35 -20.52
C ALA A 8 21.17 29.04 -19.28
N ALA A 9 20.15 29.84 -19.00
CA ALA A 9 19.28 29.62 -17.85
C ALA A 9 18.59 28.24 -17.99
N LEU A 10 18.75 27.39 -16.99
CA LEU A 10 18.18 26.05 -16.94
C LEU A 10 16.65 26.16 -16.99
N THR A 11 16.02 25.40 -17.86
CA THR A 11 14.55 25.40 -18.02
C THR A 11 13.96 24.09 -17.49
N ASP A 12 12.67 24.07 -17.23
CA ASP A 12 11.95 22.85 -16.80
C ASP A 12 12.01 21.74 -17.88
N ALA A 13 12.06 22.11 -19.15
CA ALA A 13 12.21 21.20 -20.26
C ALA A 13 13.57 20.45 -20.24
N ASP A 14 14.62 21.10 -19.76
CA ASP A 14 15.96 20.50 -19.63
C ASP A 14 16.02 19.44 -18.49
N LEU A 15 15.09 19.51 -17.55
CA LEU A 15 14.97 18.59 -16.41
C LEU A 15 13.93 17.49 -16.63
N THR A 16 13.20 17.52 -17.74
CA THR A 16 12.14 16.56 -18.06
C THR A 16 12.63 15.58 -19.12
N LEU A 17 12.74 14.31 -18.75
CA LEU A 17 13.17 13.26 -19.68
C LEU A 17 11.99 12.35 -20.04
N ALA A 18 11.66 12.30 -21.33
CA ALA A 18 10.63 11.40 -21.81
C ALA A 18 11.18 9.95 -21.87
N ARG A 19 10.39 9.01 -21.34
CA ARG A 19 10.64 7.56 -21.37
C ARG A 19 12.05 7.16 -20.90
N PRO A 20 12.47 7.52 -19.68
CA PRO A 20 13.80 7.20 -19.16
C PRO A 20 14.05 5.68 -19.10
N PHE A 21 13.01 4.87 -18.98
CA PHE A 21 13.07 3.42 -18.90
C PHE A 21 13.52 2.75 -20.21
N ALA A 22 13.28 3.39 -21.34
CA ALA A 22 13.63 2.87 -22.67
C ALA A 22 14.98 3.39 -23.18
N ARG A 23 15.70 4.18 -22.36
CA ARG A 23 17.00 4.76 -22.75
C ARG A 23 18.16 4.05 -22.08
N GLU A 24 19.29 4.02 -22.78
CA GLU A 24 20.56 3.61 -22.19
C GLU A 24 20.97 4.55 -21.04
N VAL A 25 21.67 4.02 -20.05
CA VAL A 25 22.11 4.77 -18.86
C VAL A 25 22.94 6.00 -19.25
N ASP A 26 23.85 5.86 -20.21
CA ASP A 26 24.72 6.94 -20.68
C ASP A 26 23.93 8.06 -21.37
N ASP A 27 22.82 7.74 -22.04
CA ASP A 27 21.94 8.74 -22.66
C ASP A 27 21.19 9.54 -21.60
N VAL A 28 20.72 8.87 -20.53
CA VAL A 28 20.09 9.53 -19.39
C VAL A 28 21.07 10.43 -18.66
N GLN A 29 22.32 9.98 -18.44
CA GLN A 29 23.38 10.78 -17.83
C GLN A 29 23.68 12.03 -18.63
N ARG A 30 23.81 11.88 -19.94
CA ARG A 30 24.07 13.03 -20.84
C ARG A 30 22.91 13.99 -20.89
N ALA A 31 21.69 13.50 -20.99
CA ALA A 31 20.48 14.33 -21.03
C ALA A 31 20.27 15.15 -19.75
N LEU A 32 20.52 14.53 -18.59
CA LEU A 32 20.40 15.20 -17.29
C LEU A 32 21.71 15.87 -16.82
N GLN A 33 22.74 15.89 -17.66
CA GLN A 33 24.04 16.49 -17.37
C GLN A 33 24.57 16.09 -15.99
N THR A 34 24.52 14.77 -15.69
CA THR A 34 25.01 14.23 -14.43
C THR A 34 26.12 13.23 -14.69
N GLY A 35 27.16 13.27 -13.88
CA GLY A 35 28.29 12.35 -13.98
C GLY A 35 28.36 11.39 -12.80
N ALA A 36 29.29 10.43 -12.85
CA ALA A 36 29.47 9.43 -11.77
C ALA A 36 29.72 10.04 -10.38
N GLY A 37 30.18 11.29 -10.29
CA GLY A 37 30.38 12.05 -9.04
C GLY A 37 29.10 12.65 -8.44
N GLY A 38 27.97 12.56 -9.15
CA GLY A 38 26.73 13.27 -8.80
C GLY A 38 26.76 14.75 -9.18
N LEU A 39 25.71 15.46 -8.83
CA LEU A 39 25.61 16.91 -9.08
C LEU A 39 26.47 17.69 -8.08
N ALA A 40 26.97 18.87 -8.51
CA ALA A 40 27.46 19.84 -7.55
C ALA A 40 26.29 20.41 -6.72
N SER A 41 26.51 20.67 -5.44
CA SER A 41 25.47 21.23 -4.55
C SER A 41 24.86 22.53 -5.07
N ARG A 42 25.67 23.38 -5.73
CA ARG A 42 25.20 24.59 -6.39
C ARG A 42 24.22 24.31 -7.54
N ASP A 43 24.53 23.29 -8.36
CA ASP A 43 23.70 22.92 -9.51
C ASP A 43 22.39 22.28 -9.04
N ALA A 44 22.46 21.44 -8.00
CA ALA A 44 21.28 20.87 -7.37
C ALA A 44 20.35 21.97 -6.82
N ALA A 45 20.91 23.00 -6.15
CA ALA A 45 20.12 24.14 -5.67
C ALA A 45 19.46 24.92 -6.82
N ALA A 46 20.19 25.14 -7.94
CA ALA A 46 19.62 25.78 -9.12
C ALA A 46 18.48 24.96 -9.75
N ARG A 47 18.63 23.64 -9.83
CA ARG A 47 17.59 22.72 -10.31
C ARG A 47 16.37 22.69 -9.38
N LEU A 48 16.57 22.77 -8.07
CA LEU A 48 15.49 22.82 -7.09
C LEU A 48 14.59 24.05 -7.28
N VAL A 49 15.18 25.19 -7.66
CA VAL A 49 14.41 26.41 -7.97
C VAL A 49 13.53 26.21 -9.20
N VAL A 50 14.00 25.50 -10.21
CA VAL A 50 13.27 25.25 -11.47
C VAL A 50 12.26 24.11 -11.33
N ALA A 51 12.70 22.97 -10.77
CA ALA A 51 11.87 21.76 -10.65
C ALA A 51 10.85 21.83 -9.51
N GLY A 52 11.09 22.70 -8.52
CA GLY A 52 10.37 22.71 -7.26
C GLY A 52 10.76 21.54 -6.33
N PRO A 53 10.26 21.54 -5.09
CA PRO A 53 10.55 20.49 -4.12
C PRO A 53 9.93 19.14 -4.55
N ASN A 54 10.61 18.06 -4.23
CA ASN A 54 10.11 16.70 -4.46
C ASN A 54 9.02 16.32 -3.44
N LEU A 55 7.88 16.99 -3.61
CA LEU A 55 6.67 16.76 -2.82
C LEU A 55 5.53 16.40 -3.76
N LEU A 56 4.66 15.51 -3.32
CA LEU A 56 3.46 15.19 -4.08
C LEU A 56 2.57 16.43 -4.22
N PRO A 57 1.92 16.63 -5.37
CA PRO A 57 1.12 17.83 -5.62
C PRO A 57 0.02 17.96 -4.56
N GLU A 58 0.01 19.09 -3.87
CA GLU A 58 -1.14 19.45 -3.05
C GLU A 58 -2.29 19.89 -3.98
N PRO A 59 -3.54 19.56 -3.64
CA PRO A 59 -4.69 20.10 -4.37
C PRO A 59 -4.56 21.63 -4.44
N LYS A 60 -4.81 22.21 -5.60
CA LYS A 60 -4.73 23.67 -5.78
C LYS A 60 -5.56 24.36 -4.72
N ARG A 61 -4.90 25.12 -3.84
CA ARG A 61 -5.60 25.86 -2.79
C ARG A 61 -6.42 26.95 -3.45
N THR A 62 -7.73 26.92 -3.23
CA THR A 62 -8.58 28.05 -3.63
C THR A 62 -8.12 29.30 -2.91
N PRO A 63 -7.99 30.47 -3.61
CA PRO A 63 -7.62 31.72 -2.98
C PRO A 63 -8.48 32.02 -1.74
N ALA A 64 -7.88 32.61 -0.71
CA ALA A 64 -8.55 32.86 0.57
C ALA A 64 -9.88 33.64 0.44
N TRP A 65 -9.91 34.62 -0.48
CA TRP A 65 -11.12 35.41 -0.76
C TRP A 65 -12.23 34.58 -1.44
N LEU A 66 -11.88 33.63 -2.33
CA LEU A 66 -12.85 32.72 -2.96
C LEU A 66 -13.41 31.74 -1.94
N ARG A 67 -12.57 31.23 -1.03
CA ARG A 67 -13.05 30.39 0.08
C ARG A 67 -14.00 31.16 1.00
N PHE A 68 -13.64 32.41 1.34
CA PHE A 68 -14.52 33.28 2.12
C PHE A 68 -15.86 33.52 1.40
N LEU A 69 -15.84 33.82 0.10
CA LEU A 69 -17.06 33.98 -0.69
C LEU A 69 -17.85 32.66 -0.80
N GLY A 70 -17.17 31.52 -0.78
CA GLY A 70 -17.82 30.22 -0.76
C GLY A 70 -18.76 30.01 0.42
N HIS A 71 -18.49 30.62 1.58
CA HIS A 71 -19.37 30.57 2.75
C HIS A 71 -20.70 31.30 2.54
N PHE A 72 -20.79 32.18 1.54
CA PHE A 72 -22.09 32.81 1.17
C PHE A 72 -22.94 31.90 0.27
N ASN A 73 -22.41 30.81 -0.26
CA ASN A 73 -23.14 29.86 -1.10
C ASN A 73 -23.88 28.80 -0.24
N ASP A 74 -24.68 29.29 0.69
CA ASP A 74 -25.54 28.47 1.57
C ASP A 74 -26.99 28.92 1.41
N THR A 75 -27.93 27.96 1.39
CA THR A 75 -29.36 28.21 1.19
C THR A 75 -29.95 29.17 2.25
N LEU A 76 -29.48 29.05 3.49
CA LEU A 76 -29.94 29.87 4.58
C LEU A 76 -29.41 31.31 4.50
N ILE A 77 -28.15 31.47 4.07
CA ILE A 77 -27.54 32.78 3.82
C ILE A 77 -28.23 33.49 2.65
N PHE A 78 -28.65 32.75 1.63
CA PHE A 78 -29.44 33.35 0.54
C PHE A 78 -30.75 33.93 1.02
N ILE A 79 -31.44 33.33 2.02
CA ILE A 79 -32.64 33.89 2.62
C ILE A 79 -32.31 35.21 3.34
N LEU A 80 -31.22 35.25 4.10
CA LEU A 80 -30.77 36.47 4.78
C LEU A 80 -30.46 37.58 3.77
N LEU A 81 -29.75 37.29 2.68
CA LEU A 81 -29.43 38.26 1.65
C LEU A 81 -30.69 38.76 0.90
N ALA A 82 -31.64 37.87 0.63
CA ALA A 82 -32.92 38.25 0.04
C ALA A 82 -33.72 39.14 1.00
N ALA A 83 -33.76 38.82 2.30
CA ALA A 83 -34.39 39.63 3.33
C ALA A 83 -33.73 41.02 3.42
N ALA A 84 -32.41 41.10 3.42
CA ALA A 84 -31.68 42.34 3.40
C ALA A 84 -32.00 43.19 2.15
N ALA A 85 -32.06 42.58 0.97
CA ALA A 85 -32.44 43.28 -0.27
C ALA A 85 -33.86 43.87 -0.20
N ILE A 86 -34.84 43.12 0.37
CA ILE A 86 -36.21 43.63 0.58
C ILE A 86 -36.19 44.82 1.50
N LYS A 87 -35.46 44.77 2.63
CA LYS A 87 -35.34 45.88 3.58
C LYS A 87 -34.70 47.11 2.95
N ALA A 88 -33.66 46.94 2.11
CA ALA A 88 -33.05 48.06 1.37
C ALA A 88 -34.07 48.74 0.43
N VAL A 89 -34.90 47.96 -0.30
CA VAL A 89 -35.93 48.49 -1.20
C VAL A 89 -37.01 49.24 -0.40
N MET A 90 -37.35 48.78 0.83
CA MET A 90 -38.28 49.46 1.71
C MET A 90 -37.71 50.74 2.35
N GLY A 91 -36.41 51.04 2.16
CA GLY A 91 -35.72 52.19 2.76
C GLY A 91 -35.33 51.98 4.23
N ASP A 92 -35.45 50.77 4.75
CA ASP A 92 -35.13 50.41 6.15
C ASP A 92 -33.64 50.01 6.23
N TRP A 93 -32.79 51.01 6.17
CA TRP A 93 -31.32 50.84 6.13
C TRP A 93 -30.74 50.27 7.42
N LEU A 94 -31.41 50.45 8.56
CA LEU A 94 -30.94 49.93 9.83
C LEU A 94 -31.05 48.39 9.84
N ASP A 95 -32.19 47.85 9.52
CA ASP A 95 -32.43 46.43 9.45
C ASP A 95 -31.57 45.78 8.33
N PHE A 96 -31.42 46.45 7.19
CA PHE A 96 -30.52 46.01 6.13
C PHE A 96 -29.10 45.74 6.64
N TRP A 97 -28.50 46.73 7.33
CA TRP A 97 -27.16 46.57 7.84
C TRP A 97 -27.02 45.56 8.95
N VAL A 98 -28.07 45.41 9.81
CA VAL A 98 -28.11 44.36 10.84
C VAL A 98 -28.06 42.97 10.18
N ILE A 99 -28.92 42.70 9.20
CA ILE A 99 -29.00 41.41 8.53
C ILE A 99 -27.70 41.09 7.77
N VAL A 100 -27.14 42.06 7.03
CA VAL A 100 -25.86 41.93 6.32
C VAL A 100 -24.74 41.63 7.30
N THR A 101 -24.70 42.32 8.46
CA THR A 101 -23.70 42.11 9.50
C THR A 101 -23.76 40.67 10.04
N VAL A 102 -24.94 40.17 10.30
CA VAL A 102 -25.15 38.77 10.73
C VAL A 102 -24.64 37.79 9.67
N ALA A 103 -25.01 37.99 8.42
CA ALA A 103 -24.52 37.13 7.31
C ALA A 103 -23.00 37.15 7.19
N VAL A 104 -22.37 38.33 7.33
CA VAL A 104 -20.90 38.47 7.29
C VAL A 104 -20.25 37.80 8.51
N ILE A 105 -20.80 37.98 9.71
CA ILE A 105 -20.29 37.33 10.93
C ILE A 105 -20.32 35.81 10.77
N ASN A 106 -21.41 35.24 10.25
CA ASN A 106 -21.52 33.82 9.99
C ASN A 106 -20.47 33.32 8.98
N ALA A 107 -20.29 34.05 7.89
CA ALA A 107 -19.24 33.73 6.92
C ALA A 107 -17.82 33.81 7.52
N VAL A 108 -17.55 34.79 8.39
CA VAL A 108 -16.27 34.92 9.10
C VAL A 108 -16.05 33.75 10.08
N ILE A 109 -17.08 33.38 10.86
CA ILE A 109 -17.01 32.25 11.79
C ILE A 109 -16.72 30.96 11.02
N GLY A 110 -17.45 30.69 9.93
CA GLY A 110 -17.24 29.51 9.08
C GLY A 110 -15.81 29.46 8.52
N TYR A 111 -15.34 30.57 7.96
CA TYR A 111 -14.00 30.70 7.41
C TYR A 111 -12.89 30.46 8.46
N VAL A 112 -13.01 31.05 9.65
CA VAL A 112 -12.01 30.86 10.74
C VAL A 112 -12.00 29.42 11.23
N GLN A 113 -13.16 28.78 11.36
CA GLN A 113 -13.28 27.39 11.82
C GLN A 113 -12.69 26.41 10.79
N GLU A 114 -13.01 26.58 9.51
CA GLU A 114 -12.42 25.77 8.43
C GLU A 114 -10.91 25.91 8.42
N GLY A 115 -10.38 27.14 8.53
CA GLY A 115 -8.94 27.39 8.56
C GLY A 115 -8.22 26.79 9.78
N ARG A 116 -8.87 26.71 10.95
CA ARG A 116 -8.31 26.03 12.14
C ARG A 116 -8.25 24.51 11.95
N ALA A 117 -9.29 23.93 11.37
CA ALA A 117 -9.36 22.52 11.08
C ALA A 117 -8.30 22.09 10.06
N GLU A 118 -8.10 22.89 9.01
CA GLU A 118 -7.07 22.66 7.98
C GLU A 118 -5.64 22.73 8.57
N LYS A 119 -5.38 23.68 9.46
CA LYS A 119 -4.07 23.80 10.15
C LYS A 119 -3.79 22.61 11.08
N ALA A 120 -4.78 22.09 11.77
CA ALA A 120 -4.62 20.92 12.63
C ALA A 120 -4.22 19.67 11.82
N LEU A 121 -4.78 19.49 10.61
CA LEU A 121 -4.41 18.42 9.68
C LEU A 121 -3.01 18.60 9.07
N ALA A 122 -2.63 19.84 8.75
CA ALA A 122 -1.32 20.14 8.17
C ALA A 122 -0.16 19.83 9.13
N GLY A 123 -0.34 20.03 10.44
CA GLY A 123 0.67 19.73 11.47
C GLY A 123 1.04 18.24 11.54
N ILE A 124 0.12 17.35 11.22
CA ILE A 124 0.34 15.89 11.27
C ILE A 124 1.13 15.43 10.02
N ARG A 125 0.93 16.07 8.86
CA ARG A 125 1.63 15.73 7.61
C ARG A 125 3.13 16.00 7.66
N GLY A 126 3.57 17.03 8.39
CA GLY A 126 4.99 17.39 8.53
C GLY A 126 5.84 16.36 9.31
N MET A 127 5.23 15.41 10.01
CA MET A 127 5.94 14.36 10.77
C MET A 127 6.39 13.17 9.90
N LEU A 128 6.07 13.14 8.61
CA LEU A 128 6.36 12.04 7.68
C LEU A 128 7.44 12.41 6.64
N SER A 129 8.37 13.28 6.98
CA SER A 129 9.50 13.63 6.10
C SER A 129 10.43 12.41 5.96
N ALA A 130 10.63 11.94 4.72
CA ALA A 130 11.57 10.87 4.42
C ALA A 130 12.94 11.48 4.06
N ASP A 131 14.01 10.80 4.45
CA ASP A 131 15.38 11.13 4.06
C ASP A 131 15.79 10.30 2.84
N ALA A 132 16.78 10.79 2.09
CA ALA A 132 17.36 10.11 0.95
C ALA A 132 18.89 10.21 0.98
N THR A 133 19.59 9.15 0.57
CA THR A 133 21.04 9.18 0.42
C THR A 133 21.37 9.53 -1.03
N ALA A 134 21.83 10.75 -1.27
CA ALA A 134 22.24 11.24 -2.59
C ALA A 134 23.73 11.47 -2.69
N ARG A 135 24.28 11.36 -3.90
CA ARG A 135 25.68 11.69 -4.20
C ARG A 135 25.78 13.09 -4.73
N ARG A 136 26.40 13.99 -3.96
CA ARG A 136 26.67 15.36 -4.34
C ARG A 136 28.13 15.71 -4.05
N ASP A 137 28.73 16.54 -4.87
CA ASP A 137 30.13 16.94 -4.73
C ASP A 137 31.11 15.76 -4.57
N GLY A 138 30.82 14.64 -5.24
CA GLY A 138 31.61 13.42 -5.19
C GLY A 138 31.41 12.52 -3.96
N SER A 139 30.66 12.96 -2.94
CA SER A 139 30.43 12.24 -1.70
C SER A 139 28.95 11.86 -1.48
N TRP A 140 28.72 10.77 -0.71
CA TRP A 140 27.38 10.38 -0.32
C TRP A 140 26.93 11.20 0.91
N THR A 141 25.77 11.83 0.80
CA THR A 141 25.21 12.67 1.86
C THR A 141 23.73 12.35 2.03
N THR A 142 23.27 12.28 3.28
CA THR A 142 21.85 12.18 3.58
C THR A 142 21.21 13.55 3.51
N ILE A 143 20.16 13.68 2.71
CA ILE A 143 19.40 14.92 2.49
C ILE A 143 17.92 14.64 2.68
N ALA A 144 17.12 15.66 2.95
CA ALA A 144 15.67 15.51 2.91
C ALA A 144 15.23 15.10 1.50
N ALA A 145 14.34 14.09 1.40
CA ALA A 145 13.85 13.64 0.10
C ALA A 145 13.16 14.77 -0.69
N ALA A 146 12.63 15.78 0.00
CA ALA A 146 12.05 16.97 -0.60
C ALA A 146 13.06 17.80 -1.42
N ASP A 147 14.35 17.69 -1.11
CA ASP A 147 15.43 18.45 -1.76
C ASP A 147 16.05 17.70 -2.97
N LEU A 148 15.53 16.52 -3.31
CA LEU A 148 15.96 15.77 -4.50
C LEU A 148 15.51 16.46 -5.78
N VAL A 149 16.40 16.43 -6.77
CA VAL A 149 16.16 17.03 -8.08
C VAL A 149 16.50 16.05 -9.22
N PRO A 150 15.91 16.19 -10.41
CA PRO A 150 16.31 15.41 -11.56
C PRO A 150 17.81 15.54 -11.85
N GLY A 151 18.50 14.40 -11.99
CA GLY A 151 19.95 14.32 -12.15
C GLY A 151 20.69 13.96 -10.85
N ASP A 152 20.08 14.02 -9.66
CA ASP A 152 20.71 13.47 -8.46
C ASP A 152 20.95 11.96 -8.60
N ILE A 153 22.07 11.46 -8.06
CA ILE A 153 22.32 10.03 -7.95
C ILE A 153 21.95 9.59 -6.55
N VAL A 154 21.02 8.64 -6.45
CA VAL A 154 20.58 8.08 -5.17
C VAL A 154 21.04 6.64 -5.00
N ARG A 155 21.23 6.22 -3.75
CA ARG A 155 21.49 4.85 -3.34
C ARG A 155 20.21 4.28 -2.72
N LEU A 156 19.95 3.01 -3.06
CA LEU A 156 18.80 2.24 -2.59
C LEU A 156 19.30 1.01 -1.85
N MET A 157 18.88 0.84 -0.59
CA MET A 157 19.24 -0.27 0.28
C MET A 157 17.99 -1.01 0.75
N PRO A 158 18.06 -2.27 1.19
CA PRO A 158 16.91 -3.00 1.72
C PRO A 158 16.22 -2.24 2.86
N GLY A 159 14.92 -2.11 2.79
CA GLY A 159 14.10 -1.34 3.71
C GLY A 159 13.94 0.15 3.35
N ASP A 160 14.72 0.67 2.42
CA ASP A 160 14.56 2.05 1.97
C ASP A 160 13.24 2.24 1.20
N LYS A 161 12.57 3.34 1.45
CA LYS A 161 11.51 3.83 0.58
C LYS A 161 12.13 4.59 -0.58
N VAL A 162 11.80 4.22 -1.81
CA VAL A 162 12.31 4.89 -3.02
C VAL A 162 11.81 6.35 -3.02
N PRO A 163 12.73 7.34 -3.01
CA PRO A 163 12.36 8.72 -2.71
C PRO A 163 11.84 9.52 -3.91
N ALA A 164 12.07 9.05 -5.12
CA ALA A 164 11.72 9.70 -6.40
C ALA A 164 11.68 8.65 -7.51
N ASP A 165 11.24 8.97 -8.72
CA ASP A 165 11.39 8.05 -9.84
C ASP A 165 12.84 8.04 -10.32
N VAL A 166 13.44 6.86 -10.37
CA VAL A 166 14.87 6.65 -10.55
C VAL A 166 15.14 5.69 -11.72
N ARG A 167 15.97 6.10 -12.68
CA ARG A 167 16.57 5.20 -13.69
C ARG A 167 17.78 4.52 -13.08
N LEU A 168 17.75 3.20 -12.99
CA LEU A 168 18.82 2.43 -12.37
C LEU A 168 20.11 2.48 -13.20
N THR A 169 21.25 2.66 -12.52
CA THR A 169 22.59 2.67 -13.08
C THR A 169 23.46 1.55 -12.52
N ALA A 170 23.05 0.97 -11.41
CA ALA A 170 23.61 -0.26 -10.85
C ALA A 170 22.53 -0.97 -10.05
N ALA A 171 22.46 -2.29 -10.18
CA ALA A 171 21.56 -3.15 -9.44
C ALA A 171 22.28 -4.46 -9.12
N THR A 172 22.26 -4.88 -7.86
CA THR A 172 22.81 -6.16 -7.42
C THR A 172 21.69 -6.90 -6.70
N GLN A 173 21.07 -7.85 -7.38
CA GLN A 173 19.91 -8.61 -6.88
C GLN A 173 18.80 -7.69 -6.33
N LEU A 174 18.65 -6.51 -6.93
CA LEU A 174 17.69 -5.52 -6.48
C LEU A 174 16.26 -5.98 -6.75
N ARG A 175 15.45 -6.03 -5.71
CA ARG A 175 14.02 -6.30 -5.79
C ARG A 175 13.26 -5.19 -5.05
N ILE A 176 12.19 -4.72 -5.67
CA ILE A 176 11.38 -3.61 -5.16
C ILE A 176 9.92 -4.04 -5.09
N ASP A 177 9.32 -3.86 -3.93
CA ASP A 177 7.88 -4.00 -3.75
C ASP A 177 7.19 -2.78 -4.36
N GLU A 178 6.54 -3.01 -5.49
CA GLU A 178 5.83 -2.01 -6.28
C GLU A 178 4.29 -2.15 -6.17
N SER A 179 3.82 -2.92 -5.21
CA SER A 179 2.39 -3.21 -5.00
C SER A 179 1.51 -1.95 -4.93
N ALA A 180 2.05 -0.85 -4.39
CA ALA A 180 1.35 0.44 -4.33
C ALA A 180 1.04 1.06 -5.71
N LEU A 181 1.77 0.66 -6.77
CA LEU A 181 1.60 1.17 -8.14
C LEU A 181 1.00 0.14 -9.08
N THR A 182 1.38 -1.13 -8.92
CA THR A 182 1.03 -2.21 -9.84
C THR A 182 -0.11 -3.10 -9.33
N GLY A 183 -0.34 -3.11 -8.02
CA GLY A 183 -1.22 -4.07 -7.36
C GLY A 183 -0.62 -5.47 -7.19
N GLU A 184 0.59 -5.72 -7.73
CA GLU A 184 1.26 -7.02 -7.65
C GLU A 184 2.00 -7.16 -6.32
N SER A 185 1.73 -8.24 -5.58
CA SER A 185 2.32 -8.48 -4.25
C SER A 185 3.75 -9.04 -4.31
N VAL A 186 4.18 -9.54 -5.49
CA VAL A 186 5.52 -10.09 -5.66
C VAL A 186 6.51 -8.96 -5.98
N PRO A 187 7.61 -8.82 -5.21
CA PRO A 187 8.60 -7.81 -5.50
C PRO A 187 9.20 -7.96 -6.91
N SER A 188 9.19 -6.88 -7.66
CA SER A 188 9.72 -6.80 -9.02
C SER A 188 11.24 -6.90 -9.01
N SER A 189 11.81 -7.82 -9.79
CA SER A 189 13.26 -7.90 -10.02
C SER A 189 13.71 -6.81 -10.97
N LYS A 190 14.78 -6.11 -10.62
CA LYS A 190 15.28 -4.96 -11.38
C LYS A 190 16.52 -5.29 -12.20
N SER A 191 16.57 -4.73 -13.42
CA SER A 191 17.70 -4.83 -14.34
C SER A 191 18.19 -3.45 -14.78
N LEU A 192 19.27 -3.42 -15.56
CA LEU A 192 19.78 -2.16 -16.14
C LEU A 192 19.37 -1.98 -17.60
N ASP A 193 18.91 -3.06 -18.23
CA ASP A 193 18.59 -3.07 -19.65
C ASP A 193 17.39 -2.16 -19.96
N PRO A 194 17.44 -1.39 -21.04
CA PRO A 194 16.29 -0.64 -21.50
C PRO A 194 15.11 -1.56 -21.80
N VAL A 195 13.90 -1.12 -21.49
CA VAL A 195 12.67 -1.85 -21.78
C VAL A 195 11.91 -1.20 -22.95
N PRO A 196 11.02 -1.93 -23.64
CA PRO A 196 10.27 -1.38 -24.76
C PRO A 196 9.52 -0.08 -24.44
N ASP A 197 9.37 0.78 -25.44
CA ASP A 197 8.76 2.09 -25.32
C ASP A 197 7.29 2.06 -24.85
N ASP A 198 6.58 0.97 -25.07
CA ASP A 198 5.20 0.71 -24.71
C ASP A 198 5.02 -0.08 -23.42
N ALA A 199 6.14 -0.37 -22.70
CA ALA A 199 6.10 -1.11 -21.45
C ALA A 199 5.21 -0.44 -20.39
N GLY A 200 4.31 -1.23 -19.79
CA GLY A 200 3.51 -0.83 -18.63
C GLY A 200 4.37 -0.49 -17.41
N VAL A 201 3.82 0.21 -16.42
CA VAL A 201 4.60 0.63 -15.23
C VAL A 201 5.22 -0.59 -14.53
N GLY A 202 4.47 -1.69 -14.37
CA GLY A 202 4.94 -2.92 -13.74
C GLY A 202 6.06 -3.64 -14.50
N ASP A 203 6.16 -3.43 -15.81
CA ASP A 203 7.15 -4.09 -16.68
C ASP A 203 8.46 -3.29 -16.80
N ARG A 204 8.52 -2.07 -16.26
CA ARG A 204 9.71 -1.20 -16.36
C ARG A 204 10.78 -1.60 -15.36
N SER A 205 11.41 -2.76 -15.61
CA SER A 205 12.46 -3.33 -14.74
C SER A 205 13.68 -2.43 -14.56
N SER A 206 13.93 -1.50 -15.48
CA SER A 206 15.04 -0.54 -15.43
C SER A 206 14.80 0.69 -14.53
N MET A 207 13.61 0.79 -13.93
CA MET A 207 13.21 1.90 -13.08
C MET A 207 12.94 1.45 -11.64
N ALA A 208 13.09 2.39 -10.69
CA ALA A 208 12.57 2.30 -9.35
C ALA A 208 11.63 3.51 -9.12
N PHE A 209 10.43 3.28 -8.60
CA PHE A 209 9.38 4.29 -8.54
C PHE A 209 9.21 4.87 -7.15
N SER A 210 8.94 6.17 -7.09
CA SER A 210 8.65 6.89 -5.85
C SER A 210 7.56 6.21 -5.02
N GLY A 211 7.82 6.06 -3.72
CA GLY A 211 6.84 5.51 -2.78
C GLY A 211 6.87 4.00 -2.62
N THR A 212 7.59 3.27 -3.47
CA THR A 212 7.81 1.81 -3.38
C THR A 212 8.92 1.47 -2.37
N ILE A 213 9.05 0.21 -1.97
CA ILE A 213 9.98 -0.22 -0.93
C ILE A 213 10.98 -1.23 -1.48
N VAL A 214 12.27 -1.02 -1.19
CA VAL A 214 13.33 -1.98 -1.54
C VAL A 214 13.22 -3.20 -0.65
N SER A 215 12.83 -4.34 -1.22
CA SER A 215 12.65 -5.60 -0.49
C SER A 215 13.96 -6.36 -0.32
N ALA A 216 14.85 -6.34 -1.33
CA ALA A 216 16.11 -7.05 -1.28
C ALA A 216 17.15 -6.44 -2.23
N GLY A 217 18.42 -6.80 -2.03
CA GLY A 217 19.53 -6.33 -2.86
C GLY A 217 19.83 -4.85 -2.66
N GLN A 218 20.64 -4.29 -3.53
CA GLN A 218 21.01 -2.88 -3.50
C GLN A 218 21.10 -2.28 -4.90
N GLY A 219 20.84 -0.98 -5.00
CA GLY A 219 20.88 -0.27 -6.26
C GLY A 219 21.39 1.15 -6.17
N ARG A 220 21.72 1.69 -7.34
CA ARG A 220 21.97 3.12 -7.53
C ARG A 220 21.25 3.57 -8.80
N GLY A 221 20.83 4.81 -8.83
CA GLY A 221 20.25 5.34 -10.05
C GLY A 221 20.16 6.85 -10.05
N ILE A 222 19.76 7.38 -11.18
CA ILE A 222 19.62 8.80 -11.44
C ILE A 222 18.13 9.16 -11.27
N VAL A 223 17.86 10.17 -10.48
CA VAL A 223 16.52 10.74 -10.34
C VAL A 223 16.09 11.34 -11.68
N THR A 224 14.98 10.84 -12.22
CA THR A 224 14.41 11.26 -13.50
C THR A 224 13.09 12.00 -13.36
N GLY A 225 12.37 11.77 -12.26
CA GLY A 225 11.09 12.40 -11.95
C GLY A 225 10.95 12.70 -10.48
N THR A 226 10.45 13.89 -10.14
CA THR A 226 10.20 14.36 -8.76
C THR A 226 8.79 14.90 -8.62
N GLY A 227 8.20 14.80 -7.45
CA GLY A 227 6.89 15.39 -7.10
C GLY A 227 5.77 14.97 -8.05
N ALA A 228 5.10 15.91 -8.68
CA ALA A 228 4.01 15.67 -9.63
C ALA A 228 4.43 14.87 -10.87
N ARG A 229 5.72 14.86 -11.20
CA ARG A 229 6.25 14.15 -12.38
C ARG A 229 6.55 12.69 -12.13
N THR A 230 6.48 12.22 -10.89
CA THR A 230 6.58 10.79 -10.56
C THR A 230 5.32 10.04 -10.99
N GLU A 231 5.40 8.72 -11.19
CA GLU A 231 4.23 7.91 -11.55
C GLU A 231 3.14 8.02 -10.46
N ILE A 232 3.52 7.99 -9.19
CA ILE A 232 2.56 8.17 -8.09
C ILE A 232 2.00 9.61 -8.04
N GLY A 233 2.81 10.62 -8.44
CA GLY A 233 2.37 12.01 -8.55
C GLY A 233 1.30 12.21 -9.61
N LYS A 234 1.44 11.58 -10.78
CA LYS A 234 0.44 11.58 -11.87
C LYS A 234 -0.87 10.95 -11.43
N ILE A 235 -0.80 9.81 -10.72
CA ILE A 235 -1.99 9.15 -10.15
C ILE A 235 -2.69 10.10 -9.16
N GLN A 236 -1.93 10.78 -8.31
CA GLN A 236 -2.50 11.70 -7.33
C GLN A 236 -3.14 12.93 -7.97
N GLU A 237 -2.61 13.43 -9.07
CA GLU A 237 -3.21 14.53 -9.82
C GLU A 237 -4.56 14.10 -10.43
N LEU A 238 -4.63 12.93 -11.07
CA LEU A 238 -5.87 12.36 -11.61
C LEU A 238 -6.93 12.12 -10.52
N VAL A 239 -6.53 11.62 -9.36
CA VAL A 239 -7.43 11.43 -8.20
C VAL A 239 -7.86 12.78 -7.61
N GLY A 240 -6.98 13.79 -7.65
CA GLY A 240 -7.27 15.14 -7.16
C GLY A 240 -8.34 15.88 -7.98
N GLU A 241 -8.42 15.60 -9.28
CA GLU A 241 -9.43 16.16 -10.20
C GLU A 241 -10.82 15.52 -10.01
N ALA A 242 -10.89 14.31 -9.51
CA ALA A 242 -12.13 13.60 -9.19
C ALA A 242 -12.84 14.15 -7.95
N GLY A 243 -13.19 15.40 -7.92
CA GLY A 243 -13.90 16.20 -6.92
C GLY A 243 -14.17 15.58 -5.53
N SER A 244 -14.36 16.37 -4.50
CA SER A 244 -14.72 15.85 -3.18
C SER A 244 -16.15 15.27 -3.21
N LEU A 245 -16.28 13.96 -3.07
CA LEU A 245 -17.58 13.32 -2.88
C LEU A 245 -18.26 13.87 -1.61
N ALA A 246 -19.49 14.33 -1.75
CA ALA A 246 -20.29 14.77 -0.62
C ALA A 246 -20.58 13.58 0.31
N THR A 247 -20.30 13.73 1.61
CA THR A 247 -20.58 12.69 2.61
C THR A 247 -22.08 12.55 2.89
N PRO A 248 -22.52 11.43 3.50
CA PRO A 248 -23.91 11.27 3.94
C PRO A 248 -24.39 12.43 4.80
N LEU A 249 -23.59 12.91 5.76
CA LEU A 249 -23.93 14.03 6.64
C LEU A 249 -24.10 15.33 5.86
N THR A 250 -23.19 15.65 4.92
CA THR A 250 -23.33 16.88 4.13
C THR A 250 -24.57 16.87 3.27
N LYS A 251 -24.94 15.70 2.69
CA LYS A 251 -26.20 15.53 1.94
C LYS A 251 -27.43 15.68 2.83
N GLN A 252 -27.41 15.13 4.05
CA GLN A 252 -28.49 15.26 5.02
C GLN A 252 -28.65 16.71 5.49
N LEU A 253 -27.55 17.42 5.76
CA LEU A 253 -27.59 18.83 6.15
C LEU A 253 -28.12 19.72 5.04
N ASP A 254 -27.73 19.48 3.78
CA ASP A 254 -28.30 20.21 2.62
C ASP A 254 -29.80 19.94 2.47
N SER A 255 -30.21 18.68 2.60
CA SER A 255 -31.63 18.31 2.58
C SER A 255 -32.42 18.95 3.73
N PHE A 256 -31.86 18.92 4.95
CA PHE A 256 -32.43 19.57 6.11
C PHE A 256 -32.57 21.08 5.92
N GLY A 257 -31.51 21.75 5.38
CA GLY A 257 -31.57 23.17 5.06
C GLY A 257 -32.69 23.52 4.07
N LYS A 258 -32.89 22.69 3.03
CA LYS A 258 -33.98 22.87 2.05
C LYS A 258 -35.35 22.70 2.67
N VAL A 259 -35.56 21.66 3.50
CA VAL A 259 -36.82 21.43 4.20
C VAL A 259 -37.10 22.56 5.18
N LEU A 260 -36.12 22.95 5.98
CA LEU A 260 -36.24 24.06 6.92
C LEU A 260 -36.59 25.37 6.21
N THR A 261 -35.95 25.67 5.09
CA THR A 261 -36.26 26.82 4.22
C THR A 261 -37.74 26.81 3.82
N LEU A 262 -38.25 25.67 3.37
CA LEU A 262 -39.64 25.53 2.94
C LEU A 262 -40.60 25.72 4.10
N VAL A 263 -40.28 25.20 5.28
CA VAL A 263 -41.06 25.41 6.53
C VAL A 263 -41.09 26.88 6.94
N ILE A 264 -39.93 27.55 6.93
CA ILE A 264 -39.82 28.98 7.26
C ILE A 264 -40.66 29.82 6.29
N LEU A 265 -40.57 29.58 4.98
CA LEU A 265 -41.38 30.28 3.97
C LEU A 265 -42.89 30.01 4.14
N GLY A 266 -43.24 28.76 4.44
CA GLY A 266 -44.63 28.40 4.72
C GLY A 266 -45.19 29.13 5.96
N MET A 267 -44.42 29.15 7.05
CA MET A 267 -44.82 29.87 8.26
C MET A 267 -44.85 31.40 8.05
N ALA A 268 -43.91 31.94 7.28
CA ALA A 268 -43.88 33.33 6.88
C ALA A 268 -45.15 33.73 6.11
N LEU A 269 -45.59 32.88 5.18
CA LEU A 269 -46.81 33.08 4.42
C LEU A 269 -48.05 33.03 5.35
N VAL A 270 -48.10 32.06 6.25
CA VAL A 270 -49.21 31.95 7.24
C VAL A 270 -49.27 33.20 8.14
N MET A 271 -48.10 33.64 8.65
CA MET A 271 -48.04 34.88 9.45
C MET A 271 -48.53 36.10 8.67
N MET A 272 -48.15 36.21 7.40
CA MET A 272 -48.56 37.31 6.53
C MET A 272 -50.09 37.31 6.30
N VAL A 273 -50.66 36.13 6.06
CA VAL A 273 -52.13 35.96 5.88
C VAL A 273 -52.88 36.30 7.16
N ILE A 274 -52.48 35.74 8.30
CA ILE A 274 -53.10 35.98 9.60
C ILE A 274 -52.98 37.45 9.99
N GLY A 275 -51.81 38.05 9.92
CA GLY A 275 -51.56 39.45 10.24
C GLY A 275 -52.39 40.41 9.37
N ARG A 276 -52.54 40.11 8.06
CA ARG A 276 -53.29 40.93 7.13
C ARG A 276 -54.80 40.83 7.33
N TYR A 277 -55.34 39.61 7.40
CA TYR A 277 -56.78 39.37 7.36
C TYR A 277 -57.44 39.35 8.75
N LEU A 278 -56.74 38.87 9.81
CA LEU A 278 -57.28 38.83 11.15
C LEU A 278 -56.94 40.07 12.00
N HIS A 279 -55.73 40.65 11.80
CA HIS A 279 -55.26 41.76 12.64
C HIS A 279 -55.20 43.09 11.90
N GLY A 280 -55.45 43.12 10.57
CA GLY A 280 -55.49 44.36 9.78
C GLY A 280 -54.15 45.10 9.69
N MET A 281 -53.03 44.41 9.92
CA MET A 281 -51.68 45.03 9.97
C MET A 281 -51.28 45.67 8.65
N PRO A 282 -50.56 46.81 8.65
CA PRO A 282 -49.98 47.38 7.45
C PRO A 282 -48.99 46.45 6.79
N PHE A 283 -48.93 46.45 5.46
CA PHE A 283 -48.08 45.53 4.70
C PHE A 283 -46.60 45.66 5.03
N ALA A 284 -46.12 46.88 5.28
CA ALA A 284 -44.72 47.12 5.69
C ALA A 284 -44.35 46.50 7.03
N GLU A 285 -45.25 46.54 8.04
CA GLU A 285 -45.04 45.91 9.34
C GLU A 285 -45.06 44.39 9.22
N LEU A 286 -45.96 43.83 8.40
CA LEU A 286 -46.03 42.39 8.13
C LEU A 286 -44.76 41.87 7.50
N ILE A 287 -44.21 42.57 6.51
CA ILE A 287 -42.93 42.19 5.89
C ILE A 287 -41.80 42.22 6.92
N SER A 288 -41.75 43.27 7.74
CA SER A 288 -40.71 43.42 8.77
C SER A 288 -40.80 42.30 9.82
N ALA A 289 -42.00 41.99 10.30
CA ALA A 289 -42.23 40.90 11.23
C ALA A 289 -41.89 39.53 10.65
N THR A 290 -42.27 39.31 9.38
CA THR A 290 -41.99 38.06 8.64
C THR A 290 -40.49 37.86 8.40
N ILE A 291 -39.77 38.92 8.04
CA ILE A 291 -38.29 38.87 7.88
C ILE A 291 -37.65 38.60 9.24
N GLY A 292 -38.05 39.31 10.31
CA GLY A 292 -37.52 39.07 11.66
C GLY A 292 -37.70 37.61 12.11
N PHE A 293 -38.89 37.05 11.84
CA PHE A 293 -39.15 35.64 12.10
C PHE A 293 -38.26 34.72 11.28
N ALA A 294 -38.11 34.96 9.96
CA ALA A 294 -37.29 34.14 9.08
C ALA A 294 -35.82 34.14 9.53
N VAL A 295 -35.29 35.31 9.89
CA VAL A 295 -33.93 35.47 10.41
C VAL A 295 -33.75 34.70 11.73
N ALA A 296 -34.67 34.86 12.67
CA ALA A 296 -34.62 34.21 13.98
C ALA A 296 -34.75 32.66 13.90
N ALA A 297 -35.39 32.14 12.86
CA ALA A 297 -35.62 30.72 12.68
C ALA A 297 -34.41 29.98 12.08
N ILE A 298 -33.37 30.70 11.61
CA ILE A 298 -32.18 30.08 11.01
C ILE A 298 -31.24 29.58 12.12
N PRO A 299 -30.87 28.29 12.14
CA PRO A 299 -29.97 27.72 13.14
C PRO A 299 -28.50 28.02 12.79
N GLU A 300 -28.02 29.23 13.03
CA GLU A 300 -26.69 29.72 12.66
C GLU A 300 -25.54 28.93 13.29
N GLY A 301 -25.77 28.29 14.46
CA GLY A 301 -24.78 27.48 15.17
C GLY A 301 -24.55 26.08 14.60
N LEU A 302 -25.38 25.58 13.67
CA LEU A 302 -25.35 24.19 13.23
C LEU A 302 -24.05 23.85 12.44
N PRO A 303 -23.58 24.62 11.47
CA PRO A 303 -22.32 24.33 10.78
C PRO A 303 -21.12 24.37 11.73
N ALA A 304 -21.12 25.28 12.69
CA ALA A 304 -20.07 25.39 13.70
C ALA A 304 -20.00 24.14 14.58
N LEU A 305 -21.14 23.65 15.08
CA LEU A 305 -21.23 22.46 15.92
C LEU A 305 -20.71 21.22 15.18
N VAL A 306 -21.11 21.04 13.92
CA VAL A 306 -20.66 19.92 13.08
C VAL A 306 -19.14 19.95 12.91
N THR A 307 -18.58 21.10 12.55
CA THR A 307 -17.13 21.24 12.34
C THR A 307 -16.33 20.96 13.61
N ILE A 308 -16.79 21.46 14.77
CA ILE A 308 -16.14 21.21 16.06
C ILE A 308 -16.20 19.71 16.40
N THR A 309 -17.35 19.07 16.23
CA THR A 309 -17.53 17.65 16.52
C THR A 309 -16.62 16.78 15.65
N LEU A 310 -16.54 17.07 14.34
CA LEU A 310 -15.63 16.37 13.43
C LEU A 310 -14.16 16.61 13.80
N ALA A 311 -13.79 17.81 14.20
CA ALA A 311 -12.42 18.11 14.64
C ALA A 311 -12.01 17.32 15.89
N ILE A 312 -12.94 17.16 16.86
CA ILE A 312 -12.71 16.31 18.04
C ILE A 312 -12.53 14.84 17.61
N GLY A 313 -13.36 14.35 16.68
CA GLY A 313 -13.24 13.00 16.12
C GLY A 313 -11.88 12.76 15.48
N VAL A 314 -11.39 13.68 14.63
CA VAL A 314 -10.04 13.62 14.05
C VAL A 314 -8.95 13.56 15.11
N GLN A 315 -9.08 14.39 16.16
CA GLN A 315 -8.09 14.40 17.24
C GLN A 315 -8.05 13.07 18.00
N GLN A 316 -9.21 12.46 18.25
CA GLN A 316 -9.27 11.13 18.88
C GLN A 316 -8.68 10.03 17.99
N MET A 317 -8.97 10.07 16.68
CA MET A 317 -8.37 9.14 15.72
C MET A 317 -6.86 9.28 15.65
N ALA A 318 -6.34 10.52 15.60
CA ALA A 318 -4.90 10.78 15.60
C ALA A 318 -4.19 10.23 16.84
N ARG A 319 -4.83 10.29 18.03
CA ARG A 319 -4.32 9.66 19.27
C ARG A 319 -4.25 8.12 19.18
N ARG A 320 -5.00 7.52 18.28
CA ARG A 320 -4.99 6.08 17.96
C ARG A 320 -4.19 5.75 16.70
N ASN A 321 -3.27 6.66 16.28
CA ASN A 321 -2.44 6.53 15.08
C ASN A 321 -3.23 6.42 13.76
N ALA A 322 -4.52 6.79 13.75
CA ALA A 322 -5.34 6.85 12.55
C ALA A 322 -5.36 8.28 12.01
N ILE A 323 -4.74 8.49 10.84
CA ILE A 323 -4.61 9.81 10.21
C ILE A 323 -5.61 9.94 9.07
N THR A 324 -6.51 10.92 9.17
CA THR A 324 -7.46 11.25 8.10
C THR A 324 -6.95 12.42 7.27
N ARG A 325 -7.14 12.38 5.95
CA ARG A 325 -6.77 13.47 5.06
C ARG A 325 -7.84 14.57 4.93
N LYS A 326 -9.10 14.23 5.21
CA LYS A 326 -10.26 15.14 5.09
C LYS A 326 -11.16 14.99 6.31
N LEU A 327 -11.61 16.12 6.88
CA LEU A 327 -12.53 16.12 8.03
C LEU A 327 -13.82 15.30 7.80
N PRO A 328 -14.48 15.42 6.64
CA PRO A 328 -15.71 14.66 6.40
C PRO A 328 -15.50 13.13 6.34
N ALA A 329 -14.27 12.65 6.14
CA ALA A 329 -13.97 11.21 6.11
C ALA A 329 -14.21 10.53 7.47
N VAL A 330 -14.11 11.27 8.59
CA VAL A 330 -14.37 10.74 9.96
C VAL A 330 -15.83 10.32 10.11
N GLU A 331 -16.75 11.12 9.60
CA GLU A 331 -18.18 10.81 9.62
C GLU A 331 -18.49 9.61 8.72
N ALA A 332 -17.92 9.60 7.51
CA ALA A 332 -18.11 8.49 6.57
C ALA A 332 -17.63 7.16 7.18
N LEU A 333 -16.50 7.15 7.90
CA LEU A 333 -16.02 5.97 8.64
C LEU A 333 -17.01 5.51 9.71
N GLY A 334 -17.60 6.44 10.46
CA GLY A 334 -18.59 6.14 11.50
C GLY A 334 -19.92 5.59 10.98
N SER A 335 -20.21 5.74 9.68
CA SER A 335 -21.45 5.28 9.03
C SER A 335 -21.25 4.08 8.09
N VAL A 336 -20.05 3.50 8.06
CA VAL A 336 -19.71 2.36 7.20
C VAL A 336 -20.48 1.11 7.64
N THR A 337 -21.13 0.44 6.70
CA THR A 337 -21.83 -0.83 6.90
C THR A 337 -21.09 -2.02 6.29
N THR A 338 -20.13 -1.75 5.42
CA THR A 338 -19.31 -2.77 4.75
C THR A 338 -17.88 -2.26 4.59
N VAL A 339 -16.91 -3.08 5.00
CA VAL A 339 -15.48 -2.87 4.78
C VAL A 339 -15.02 -3.87 3.72
N CYS A 340 -14.38 -3.38 2.67
CA CYS A 340 -13.72 -4.21 1.66
C CYS A 340 -12.22 -4.09 1.88
N SER A 341 -11.56 -5.20 2.21
CA SER A 341 -10.13 -5.24 2.53
C SER A 341 -9.38 -6.14 1.57
N ASP A 342 -8.23 -5.69 1.11
CA ASP A 342 -7.28 -6.57 0.45
C ASP A 342 -6.76 -7.64 1.43
N LYS A 343 -6.45 -8.84 0.91
CA LYS A 343 -5.90 -9.94 1.69
C LYS A 343 -4.41 -9.70 1.98
N THR A 344 -3.60 -9.60 0.92
CA THR A 344 -2.15 -9.70 1.00
C THR A 344 -1.52 -8.45 1.59
N GLY A 345 -0.72 -8.61 2.65
CA GLY A 345 -0.05 -7.50 3.35
C GLY A 345 -0.98 -6.58 4.16
N THR A 346 -2.32 -6.75 4.04
CA THR A 346 -3.32 -6.01 4.82
C THR A 346 -3.92 -6.91 5.90
N LEU A 347 -4.69 -7.91 5.52
CA LEU A 347 -5.26 -8.90 6.44
C LEU A 347 -4.24 -9.96 6.83
N THR A 348 -3.27 -10.24 5.96
CA THR A 348 -2.17 -11.17 6.19
C THR A 348 -0.86 -10.44 6.43
N LYS A 349 0.14 -11.14 6.95
CA LYS A 349 1.45 -10.57 7.29
C LYS A 349 2.34 -10.32 6.07
N ASN A 350 2.04 -10.95 4.93
CA ASN A 350 2.94 -11.06 3.78
C ASN A 350 4.30 -11.71 4.15
N GLU A 351 4.24 -12.62 5.12
CA GLU A 351 5.38 -13.38 5.64
C GLU A 351 5.07 -14.86 5.46
N MET A 352 5.51 -15.43 4.34
CA MET A 352 5.28 -16.84 4.07
C MET A 352 5.77 -17.72 5.22
N THR A 353 4.95 -18.69 5.63
CA THR A 353 5.24 -19.59 6.76
C THR A 353 4.93 -21.03 6.38
N VAL A 354 5.85 -21.96 6.65
CA VAL A 354 5.58 -23.39 6.54
C VAL A 354 4.73 -23.81 7.73
N ARG A 355 3.54 -24.37 7.47
CA ARG A 355 2.62 -24.89 8.49
C ARG A 355 2.72 -26.40 8.63
N THR A 356 2.94 -27.10 7.54
CA THR A 356 2.94 -28.57 7.50
C THR A 356 4.11 -29.07 6.66
N VAL A 357 4.74 -30.14 7.12
CA VAL A 357 5.70 -30.93 6.34
C VAL A 357 5.18 -32.35 6.26
N ILE A 358 5.10 -32.93 5.05
CA ILE A 358 4.71 -34.31 4.84
C ILE A 358 5.89 -35.08 4.28
N THR A 359 6.27 -36.17 4.94
CA THR A 359 7.24 -37.17 4.46
C THR A 359 6.50 -38.47 4.16
N PRO A 360 7.14 -39.48 3.55
CA PRO A 360 6.50 -40.78 3.37
C PRO A 360 6.16 -41.48 4.69
N LEU A 361 6.82 -41.10 5.79
CA LEU A 361 6.72 -41.77 7.07
C LEU A 361 5.82 -41.04 8.07
N GLU A 362 5.73 -39.74 7.98
CA GLU A 362 5.07 -38.92 9.00
C GLU A 362 4.61 -37.57 8.45
N ARG A 363 3.60 -37.01 9.12
CA ARG A 363 3.13 -35.64 8.94
C ARG A 363 3.55 -34.80 10.13
N TYR A 364 4.16 -33.65 9.86
CA TYR A 364 4.68 -32.73 10.86
C TYR A 364 3.93 -31.40 10.81
N GLU A 365 3.49 -30.93 11.96
CA GLU A 365 2.94 -29.59 12.13
C GLU A 365 4.01 -28.63 12.64
N VAL A 366 4.07 -27.44 12.06
CA VAL A 366 5.08 -26.43 12.37
C VAL A 366 4.41 -25.24 13.06
N SER A 367 4.82 -24.94 14.30
CA SER A 367 4.32 -23.80 15.06
C SER A 367 5.19 -22.55 14.85
N GLY A 368 4.66 -21.38 15.26
CA GLY A 368 5.29 -20.06 15.08
C GLY A 368 5.01 -19.47 13.70
N LEU A 369 5.05 -18.14 13.61
CA LEU A 369 4.63 -17.36 12.45
C LEU A 369 5.76 -16.49 11.93
N GLY A 370 5.76 -16.25 10.62
CA GLY A 370 6.67 -15.32 9.96
C GLY A 370 8.13 -15.78 9.97
N TYR A 371 9.04 -14.80 10.00
CA TYR A 371 10.48 -15.07 9.88
C TYR A 371 11.19 -15.28 11.23
N ASP A 372 10.45 -15.34 12.34
CA ASP A 372 10.99 -15.70 13.64
C ASP A 372 11.27 -17.22 13.68
N PRO A 373 12.51 -17.66 13.94
CA PRO A 373 12.85 -19.09 14.02
C PRO A 373 12.38 -19.74 15.32
N THR A 374 11.73 -19.00 16.22
CA THR A 374 11.10 -19.61 17.40
C THR A 374 9.88 -20.44 17.00
N GLY A 375 9.75 -21.62 17.60
CA GLY A 375 8.67 -22.55 17.31
C GLY A 375 9.13 -24.00 17.41
N THR A 376 8.19 -24.93 17.17
CA THR A 376 8.43 -26.38 17.26
C THR A 376 7.90 -27.08 16.03
N ILE A 377 8.50 -28.23 15.70
CA ILE A 377 7.99 -29.19 14.72
C ILE A 377 7.48 -30.40 15.50
N THR A 378 6.24 -30.78 15.29
CA THR A 378 5.55 -31.84 16.03
C THR A 378 4.91 -32.85 15.07
N PRO A 379 5.09 -34.18 15.27
CA PRO A 379 5.93 -34.81 16.28
C PRO A 379 7.42 -34.48 16.12
N ALA A 380 8.25 -34.81 17.15
CA ALA A 380 9.68 -34.65 17.04
C ALA A 380 10.23 -35.53 15.91
N GLY A 381 10.91 -34.89 14.94
CA GLY A 381 11.26 -35.52 13.68
C GLY A 381 12.42 -36.51 13.76
N GLY A 382 12.42 -37.45 12.84
CA GLY A 382 13.48 -38.42 12.60
C GLY A 382 14.38 -38.00 11.40
N GLY A 383 15.12 -38.96 10.88
CA GLY A 383 16.04 -38.75 9.75
C GLY A 383 15.36 -38.41 8.42
N ASP A 384 14.08 -38.69 8.26
CA ASP A 384 13.25 -38.32 7.12
C ASP A 384 12.99 -36.83 7.10
N LEU A 385 12.56 -36.24 8.23
CA LEU A 385 12.40 -34.81 8.38
C LEU A 385 13.74 -34.06 8.17
N ALA A 386 14.83 -34.58 8.74
CA ALA A 386 16.14 -33.97 8.58
C ALA A 386 16.58 -33.86 7.10
N ALA A 387 16.21 -34.83 6.27
CA ALA A 387 16.49 -34.81 4.84
C ALA A 387 15.72 -33.70 4.10
N VAL A 388 14.43 -33.52 4.45
CA VAL A 388 13.59 -32.43 3.91
C VAL A 388 14.12 -31.07 4.34
N LEU A 389 14.47 -30.91 5.63
CA LEU A 389 15.01 -29.67 6.18
C LEU A 389 16.39 -29.31 5.59
N ALA A 390 17.21 -30.31 5.25
CA ALA A 390 18.48 -30.06 4.56
C ALA A 390 18.28 -29.46 3.16
N VAL A 391 17.24 -29.88 2.41
CA VAL A 391 16.88 -29.25 1.14
C VAL A 391 16.40 -27.80 1.39
N ALA A 392 15.57 -27.58 2.41
CA ALA A 392 15.09 -26.26 2.77
C ALA A 392 16.23 -25.27 3.13
N ASP A 393 17.30 -25.75 3.77
CA ASP A 393 18.47 -24.96 4.16
C ASP A 393 19.44 -24.72 3.02
N LEU A 394 19.85 -25.80 2.32
CA LEU A 394 20.97 -25.78 1.37
C LEU A 394 20.57 -25.44 -0.07
N CYS A 395 19.36 -25.82 -0.51
CA CYS A 395 18.81 -25.41 -1.81
C CYS A 395 18.00 -24.11 -1.65
N ASN A 396 18.68 -23.02 -1.24
CA ASN A 396 18.03 -21.80 -0.82
C ASN A 396 18.98 -20.61 -0.92
N ASP A 397 18.51 -19.49 -1.44
CA ASP A 397 19.27 -18.24 -1.58
C ASP A 397 18.85 -17.18 -0.54
N ALA A 398 17.79 -17.44 0.24
CA ALA A 398 17.32 -16.53 1.27
C ALA A 398 18.16 -16.61 2.56
N HIS A 399 18.22 -15.48 3.26
CA HIS A 399 18.91 -15.35 4.54
C HIS A 399 18.00 -14.65 5.54
N ILE A 400 17.98 -15.17 6.77
CA ILE A 400 17.28 -14.54 7.88
C ILE A 400 18.31 -13.74 8.69
N THR A 401 18.07 -12.45 8.85
CA THR A 401 18.92 -11.54 9.63
C THR A 401 18.18 -11.06 10.86
N ARG A 402 18.91 -10.83 11.95
CA ARG A 402 18.37 -10.26 13.18
C ARG A 402 18.76 -8.79 13.27
N GLY A 403 17.77 -7.90 13.23
CA GLY A 403 17.98 -6.46 13.34
C GLY A 403 18.32 -6.00 14.76
N GLU A 404 18.69 -4.72 14.92
CA GLU A 404 19.10 -4.11 16.19
C GLU A 404 18.00 -4.17 17.27
N GLU A 405 16.72 -4.13 16.89
CA GLU A 405 15.57 -4.27 17.79
C GLU A 405 15.22 -5.74 18.11
N GLY A 406 16.04 -6.70 17.67
CA GLY A 406 15.80 -8.13 17.89
C GLY A 406 14.77 -8.76 16.97
N ARG A 407 14.18 -8.01 16.04
CA ARG A 407 13.25 -8.53 15.02
C ARG A 407 14.01 -9.26 13.94
N PHE A 408 13.41 -10.35 13.44
CA PHE A 408 13.93 -11.07 12.29
C PHE A 408 13.41 -10.49 10.99
N SER A 409 14.28 -10.38 10.01
CA SER A 409 13.95 -9.89 8.66
C SER A 409 14.53 -10.82 7.60
N LEU A 410 13.81 -10.91 6.48
CA LEU A 410 14.20 -11.70 5.34
C LEU A 410 15.03 -10.88 4.34
N VAL A 411 16.11 -11.48 3.86
CA VAL A 411 16.82 -11.05 2.66
C VAL A 411 16.68 -12.16 1.64
N GLY A 412 15.87 -11.96 0.61
CA GLY A 412 15.57 -12.95 -0.41
C GLY A 412 14.08 -13.04 -0.74
N GLU A 413 13.67 -14.13 -1.35
CA GLU A 413 12.31 -14.42 -1.78
C GLU A 413 11.48 -14.97 -0.60
N PRO A 414 10.20 -14.53 -0.41
CA PRO A 414 9.38 -14.92 0.74
C PRO A 414 9.17 -16.42 0.93
N THR A 415 8.99 -17.17 -0.16
CA THR A 415 8.82 -18.62 -0.10
C THR A 415 10.11 -19.32 0.34
N GLU A 416 11.26 -18.84 -0.13
CA GLU A 416 12.57 -19.31 0.33
C GLU A 416 12.83 -18.96 1.79
N GLY A 417 12.40 -17.78 2.22
CA GLY A 417 12.44 -17.38 3.62
C GLY A 417 11.69 -18.33 4.53
N ALA A 418 10.47 -18.74 4.14
CA ALA A 418 9.68 -19.73 4.88
C ALA A 418 10.42 -21.07 5.03
N LEU A 419 11.04 -21.54 3.96
CA LEU A 419 11.84 -22.76 3.98
C LEU A 419 13.08 -22.63 4.87
N LYS A 420 13.74 -21.47 4.83
CA LYS A 420 14.90 -21.19 5.71
C LYS A 420 14.52 -21.21 7.18
N VAL A 421 13.37 -20.60 7.51
CA VAL A 421 12.88 -20.56 8.89
C VAL A 421 12.49 -21.96 9.39
N VAL A 422 11.81 -22.79 8.60
CA VAL A 422 11.48 -24.17 9.03
C VAL A 422 12.75 -25.01 9.22
N ALA A 423 13.77 -24.82 8.38
CA ALA A 423 15.06 -25.47 8.56
C ALA A 423 15.71 -25.06 9.89
N MET A 424 15.70 -23.76 10.25
CA MET A 424 16.20 -23.24 11.51
C MET A 424 15.42 -23.81 12.71
N LYS A 425 14.07 -23.87 12.65
CA LYS A 425 13.21 -24.48 13.68
C LYS A 425 13.53 -25.95 13.93
N GLY A 426 13.88 -26.68 12.88
CA GLY A 426 14.30 -28.08 12.98
C GLY A 426 15.78 -28.29 13.30
N GLY A 427 16.52 -27.22 13.57
CA GLY A 427 17.95 -27.30 13.89
C GLY A 427 18.87 -27.63 12.70
N ALA A 428 18.36 -27.53 11.46
CA ALA A 428 19.17 -27.64 10.27
C ALA A 428 20.00 -26.35 10.11
N GLY A 429 21.32 -26.50 9.92
CA GLY A 429 22.25 -25.39 9.73
C GLY A 429 23.63 -25.73 10.21
N GLY A 430 24.65 -25.12 9.63
CA GLY A 430 26.06 -25.32 10.05
C GLY A 430 26.68 -26.68 9.67
N SER A 431 26.13 -27.36 8.68
CA SER A 431 26.55 -28.71 8.28
C SER A 431 27.99 -28.77 7.66
N GLY A 432 28.68 -27.65 7.50
CA GLY A 432 29.95 -27.60 6.79
C GLY A 432 29.85 -27.95 5.30
N THR A 433 28.65 -28.05 4.77
CA THR A 433 28.37 -28.39 3.37
C THR A 433 28.57 -27.15 2.48
N ARG A 434 29.30 -27.32 1.37
CA ARG A 434 29.61 -26.26 0.42
C ARG A 434 28.78 -26.43 -0.85
N ARG A 435 28.09 -25.37 -1.30
CA ARG A 435 27.46 -25.36 -2.61
C ARG A 435 28.53 -25.21 -3.69
N VAL A 436 28.55 -26.12 -4.65
CA VAL A 436 29.51 -26.17 -5.76
C VAL A 436 28.88 -25.89 -7.12
N GLY A 437 27.54 -26.02 -7.24
CA GLY A 437 26.81 -25.68 -8.47
C GLY A 437 25.37 -25.31 -8.17
N VAL A 438 24.72 -24.62 -9.11
CA VAL A 438 23.32 -24.21 -9.02
C VAL A 438 22.64 -24.18 -10.38
N VAL A 439 21.42 -24.68 -10.45
CA VAL A 439 20.42 -24.39 -11.48
C VAL A 439 19.41 -23.45 -10.80
N PRO A 440 19.41 -22.16 -11.16
CA PRO A 440 18.50 -21.18 -10.54
C PRO A 440 17.05 -21.53 -10.81
N PHE A 441 16.15 -20.98 -9.98
CA PHE A 441 14.71 -21.11 -10.22
C PHE A 441 14.34 -20.45 -11.55
N ASP A 442 13.55 -21.15 -12.32
CA ASP A 442 12.99 -20.69 -13.58
C ASP A 442 11.49 -21.01 -13.63
N SER A 443 10.68 -20.06 -14.13
CA SER A 443 9.21 -20.18 -14.16
C SER A 443 8.71 -21.26 -15.13
N GLU A 444 9.47 -21.59 -16.16
CA GLU A 444 9.15 -22.64 -17.12
C GLU A 444 9.38 -24.03 -16.50
N ASN A 445 10.50 -24.19 -15.82
CA ASN A 445 10.89 -25.45 -15.16
C ASN A 445 10.20 -25.62 -13.79
N LYS A 446 9.89 -24.51 -13.10
CA LYS A 446 9.24 -24.47 -11.75
C LYS A 446 10.02 -25.19 -10.66
N PHE A 447 11.35 -25.27 -10.76
CA PHE A 447 12.21 -25.79 -9.70
C PHE A 447 13.55 -25.09 -9.67
N MET A 448 14.26 -25.23 -8.55
CA MET A 448 15.66 -24.88 -8.34
C MET A 448 16.42 -26.11 -7.91
N ALA A 449 17.68 -26.25 -8.34
CA ALA A 449 18.56 -27.33 -7.90
C ALA A 449 19.93 -26.79 -7.48
N THR A 450 20.55 -27.40 -6.47
CA THR A 450 21.90 -27.10 -6.03
C THR A 450 22.73 -28.36 -5.92
N LEU A 451 23.97 -28.32 -6.38
CA LEU A 451 24.98 -29.36 -6.14
C LEU A 451 25.73 -28.98 -4.85
N ASN A 452 25.72 -29.86 -3.89
CA ASN A 452 26.30 -29.63 -2.57
C ASN A 452 27.34 -30.70 -2.25
N GLU A 453 28.46 -30.29 -1.67
CA GLU A 453 29.60 -31.16 -1.27
C GLU A 453 29.72 -31.10 0.25
N ALA A 454 29.59 -32.24 0.92
CA ALA A 454 29.80 -32.38 2.35
C ALA A 454 31.28 -32.41 2.73
N ALA A 455 31.57 -32.27 4.03
CA ALA A 455 32.96 -32.25 4.53
C ALA A 455 33.74 -33.56 4.28
N ASP A 456 33.03 -34.68 4.11
CA ASP A 456 33.60 -35.98 3.78
C ASP A 456 33.86 -36.19 2.26
N GLY A 457 33.56 -35.17 1.45
CA GLY A 457 33.68 -35.20 -0.02
C GLY A 457 32.50 -35.85 -0.74
N SER A 458 31.47 -36.32 -0.03
CA SER A 458 30.26 -36.83 -0.66
C SER A 458 29.43 -35.67 -1.27
N ARG A 459 28.81 -35.95 -2.43
CA ARG A 459 28.02 -34.95 -3.15
C ARG A 459 26.57 -35.38 -3.34
N ALA A 460 25.71 -34.41 -3.28
CA ALA A 460 24.29 -34.60 -3.58
C ALA A 460 23.73 -33.37 -4.31
N ILE A 461 22.87 -33.65 -5.29
CA ILE A 461 22.00 -32.65 -5.88
C ILE A 461 20.75 -32.59 -4.98
N LEU A 462 20.40 -31.38 -4.53
CA LEU A 462 19.19 -31.07 -3.78
C LEU A 462 18.29 -30.24 -4.68
N VAL A 463 17.00 -30.60 -4.72
CA VAL A 463 16.03 -29.97 -5.61
C VAL A 463 14.80 -29.58 -4.81
N LYS A 464 14.31 -28.36 -5.03
CA LYS A 464 13.02 -27.89 -4.54
C LYS A 464 12.20 -27.29 -5.68
N GLY A 465 10.90 -27.46 -5.65
CA GLY A 465 10.04 -26.91 -6.71
C GLY A 465 8.60 -27.37 -6.63
N ALA A 466 7.89 -27.18 -7.74
CA ALA A 466 6.51 -27.62 -7.88
C ALA A 466 6.40 -29.15 -7.78
N PRO A 467 5.42 -29.68 -7.01
CA PRO A 467 5.30 -31.12 -6.79
C PRO A 467 5.20 -31.94 -8.08
N ASP A 468 4.39 -31.50 -9.04
CA ASP A 468 4.22 -32.14 -10.35
C ASP A 468 5.57 -32.34 -11.06
N ARG A 469 6.42 -31.32 -11.06
CA ARG A 469 7.73 -31.33 -11.74
C ARG A 469 8.73 -32.27 -11.07
N LEU A 470 8.72 -32.35 -9.74
CA LEU A 470 9.62 -33.20 -8.99
C LEU A 470 9.14 -34.65 -9.00
N LEU A 471 7.85 -34.91 -8.90
CA LEU A 471 7.28 -36.26 -9.01
C LEU A 471 7.57 -36.89 -10.36
N ASP A 472 7.46 -36.13 -11.46
CA ASP A 472 7.78 -36.61 -12.82
C ASP A 472 9.26 -36.96 -13.02
N ARG A 473 10.15 -36.44 -12.16
CA ARG A 473 11.61 -36.67 -12.20
C ARG A 473 12.10 -37.66 -11.14
N SER A 474 11.19 -38.15 -10.26
CA SER A 474 11.54 -39.05 -9.17
C SER A 474 11.17 -40.49 -9.50
N LEU A 475 12.06 -41.41 -9.18
CA LEU A 475 11.80 -42.87 -9.29
C LEU A 475 11.56 -43.52 -7.93
N THR A 476 12.11 -42.94 -6.88
CA THR A 476 12.05 -43.46 -5.53
C THR A 476 11.58 -42.40 -4.55
N GLN A 477 11.16 -42.83 -3.39
CA GLN A 477 10.88 -42.00 -2.21
C GLN A 477 11.68 -42.48 -1.01
N ARG A 478 11.76 -41.67 0.04
CA ARG A 478 12.47 -41.96 1.27
C ARG A 478 11.63 -42.86 2.17
N GLY A 479 11.88 -44.18 2.22
CA GLY A 479 11.26 -45.09 3.16
C GLY A 479 12.02 -45.25 4.47
N SER A 480 11.49 -46.05 5.40
CA SER A 480 12.08 -46.26 6.72
C SER A 480 13.42 -46.99 6.70
N ALA A 481 13.66 -47.86 5.71
CA ALA A 481 14.88 -48.62 5.53
C ALA A 481 15.80 -48.07 4.43
N GLY A 482 15.46 -46.95 3.79
CA GLY A 482 16.18 -46.36 2.68
C GLY A 482 15.26 -45.97 1.52
N ALA A 483 15.80 -45.86 0.31
CA ALA A 483 15.00 -45.56 -0.87
C ALA A 483 14.07 -46.74 -1.24
N GLU A 484 12.79 -46.45 -1.49
CA GLU A 484 11.76 -47.36 -1.95
C GLU A 484 11.08 -46.83 -3.22
N PRO A 485 10.35 -47.67 -3.99
CA PRO A 485 9.63 -47.16 -5.16
C PRO A 485 8.70 -46.01 -4.82
N LEU A 486 8.58 -45.03 -5.72
CA LEU A 486 7.73 -43.86 -5.55
C LEU A 486 6.25 -44.25 -5.53
N ASP A 487 5.51 -43.94 -4.45
CA ASP A 487 4.05 -44.01 -4.41
C ASP A 487 3.43 -42.70 -4.90
N ARG A 488 3.23 -42.60 -6.21
CA ARG A 488 2.66 -41.40 -6.86
C ARG A 488 1.27 -41.08 -6.31
N SER A 489 0.45 -42.09 -6.06
CA SER A 489 -0.93 -41.89 -5.60
C SER A 489 -1.00 -41.26 -4.20
N PHE A 490 -0.11 -41.66 -3.31
CA PHE A 490 0.02 -41.06 -1.98
C PHE A 490 0.37 -39.56 -2.09
N TRP A 491 1.33 -39.23 -2.94
CA TRP A 491 1.78 -37.85 -3.08
C TRP A 491 0.76 -36.96 -3.77
N ASP A 492 0.09 -37.41 -4.82
CA ASP A 492 -0.98 -36.67 -5.47
C ASP A 492 -2.13 -36.38 -4.48
N ALA A 493 -2.54 -37.35 -3.66
CA ALA A 493 -3.53 -37.15 -2.61
C ALA A 493 -3.06 -36.15 -1.53
N ALA A 494 -1.78 -36.19 -1.13
CA ALA A 494 -1.23 -35.26 -0.15
C ALA A 494 -1.16 -33.82 -0.71
N VAL A 495 -0.84 -33.64 -1.98
CA VAL A 495 -0.86 -32.33 -2.66
C VAL A 495 -2.28 -31.78 -2.70
N ASP A 496 -3.27 -32.61 -3.07
CA ASP A 496 -4.66 -32.20 -3.13
C ASP A 496 -5.19 -31.82 -1.73
N GLU A 497 -4.84 -32.58 -0.70
CA GLU A 497 -5.22 -32.29 0.68
C GLU A 497 -4.66 -30.94 1.15
N LEU A 498 -3.35 -30.70 0.97
CA LEU A 498 -2.71 -29.43 1.36
C LEU A 498 -3.29 -28.25 0.57
N SER A 499 -3.52 -28.45 -0.72
CA SER A 499 -4.11 -27.42 -1.59
C SER A 499 -5.56 -27.09 -1.19
N ALA A 500 -6.36 -28.10 -0.78
CA ALA A 500 -7.71 -27.90 -0.26
C ALA A 500 -7.73 -27.10 1.06
N GLN A 501 -6.65 -27.18 1.83
CA GLN A 501 -6.45 -26.36 3.03
C GLN A 501 -5.98 -24.91 2.70
N GLY A 502 -5.83 -24.57 1.42
CA GLY A 502 -5.36 -23.25 0.97
C GLY A 502 -3.85 -23.06 1.11
N LEU A 503 -3.09 -24.13 1.28
CA LEU A 503 -1.64 -24.07 1.38
C LEU A 503 -1.00 -24.11 -0.01
N ARG A 504 0.02 -23.29 -0.21
CA ARG A 504 0.92 -23.41 -1.35
C ARG A 504 1.84 -24.59 -1.12
N VAL A 505 1.85 -25.57 -2.04
CA VAL A 505 2.64 -26.80 -1.88
C VAL A 505 3.94 -26.70 -2.66
N LEU A 506 5.06 -26.99 -1.99
CA LEU A 506 6.37 -27.21 -2.60
C LEU A 506 6.88 -28.59 -2.24
N ALA A 507 7.71 -29.17 -3.10
CA ALA A 507 8.32 -30.47 -2.95
C ALA A 507 9.83 -30.40 -2.74
N ALA A 508 10.35 -31.39 -2.03
CA ALA A 508 11.78 -31.66 -1.83
C ALA A 508 12.17 -32.99 -2.46
N ALA A 509 13.29 -33.01 -3.16
CA ALA A 509 13.91 -34.21 -3.68
C ALA A 509 15.44 -34.12 -3.61
N ARG A 510 16.11 -35.27 -3.72
CA ARG A 510 17.57 -35.31 -3.76
C ARG A 510 18.06 -36.40 -4.70
N LYS A 511 19.34 -36.28 -5.08
CA LYS A 511 20.06 -37.32 -5.83
C LYS A 511 21.51 -37.37 -5.35
N PRO A 512 21.96 -38.45 -4.67
CA PRO A 512 23.38 -38.68 -4.45
C PRO A 512 24.10 -38.77 -5.79
N THR A 513 25.23 -38.09 -5.93
CA THR A 513 25.93 -38.01 -7.21
C THR A 513 27.44 -37.97 -7.03
N ARG A 514 28.17 -38.31 -8.11
CA ARG A 514 29.60 -38.07 -8.24
C ARG A 514 29.92 -37.03 -9.33
N ALA A 515 28.88 -36.41 -9.89
CA ALA A 515 29.03 -35.38 -10.90
C ALA A 515 29.74 -34.13 -10.33
N ASP A 516 30.50 -33.45 -11.20
CA ASP A 516 31.17 -32.19 -10.85
C ASP A 516 30.33 -30.96 -11.13
N ASP A 517 29.22 -31.13 -11.84
CA ASP A 517 28.28 -30.07 -12.21
C ASP A 517 26.82 -30.47 -11.99
N VAL A 518 25.93 -29.49 -12.02
CA VAL A 518 24.48 -29.67 -12.03
C VAL A 518 23.88 -28.92 -13.23
N SER A 519 23.07 -29.65 -14.00
CA SER A 519 22.37 -29.13 -15.18
C SER A 519 20.95 -29.73 -15.23
N ILE A 520 20.05 -29.14 -16.01
CA ILE A 520 18.67 -29.64 -16.17
C ILE A 520 18.65 -31.07 -16.68
N ASP A 521 19.59 -31.42 -17.54
CA ASP A 521 19.69 -32.76 -18.18
C ASP A 521 20.05 -33.87 -17.20
N ASN A 522 20.71 -33.57 -16.07
CA ASN A 522 21.10 -34.56 -15.08
C ASN A 522 20.15 -34.64 -13.86
N LEU A 523 19.01 -33.91 -13.91
CA LEU A 523 17.97 -33.90 -12.87
C LEU A 523 16.86 -34.96 -13.11
N GLY A 524 17.22 -36.17 -13.42
CA GLY A 524 16.35 -37.35 -13.44
C GLY A 524 16.71 -38.32 -12.32
N ASP A 525 15.87 -39.35 -12.09
CA ASP A 525 16.05 -40.42 -11.10
C ASP A 525 16.24 -39.88 -9.67
N LEU A 526 15.39 -38.91 -9.28
CA LEU A 526 15.45 -38.31 -7.97
C LEU A 526 14.81 -39.22 -6.90
N GLU A 527 15.27 -39.10 -5.66
CA GLU A 527 14.61 -39.62 -4.46
C GLU A 527 13.70 -38.50 -3.91
N PHE A 528 12.38 -38.71 -3.96
CA PHE A 528 11.41 -37.76 -3.41
C PHE A 528 11.44 -37.82 -1.88
N LEU A 529 11.54 -36.67 -1.22
CA LEU A 529 11.73 -36.59 0.23
C LEU A 529 10.46 -36.17 0.96
N GLY A 530 9.70 -35.24 0.39
CA GLY A 530 8.51 -34.72 1.07
C GLY A 530 7.97 -33.43 0.47
N LEU A 531 6.92 -32.92 1.11
CA LEU A 531 6.19 -31.71 0.76
C LEU A 531 6.23 -30.69 1.89
N TRP A 532 6.21 -29.43 1.52
CA TRP A 532 5.94 -28.31 2.43
C TRP A 532 4.61 -27.66 2.06
N GLY A 533 3.70 -27.52 3.05
CA GLY A 533 2.51 -26.68 2.97
C GLY A 533 2.81 -25.30 3.54
N ILE A 534 2.73 -24.28 2.70
CA ILE A 534 3.15 -22.90 3.00
C ILE A 534 1.94 -21.98 2.90
N VAL A 535 1.80 -21.04 3.84
CA VAL A 535 0.73 -20.05 3.85
C VAL A 535 1.27 -18.67 4.19
N ASP A 536 0.58 -17.64 3.73
CA ASP A 536 0.71 -16.28 4.24
C ASP A 536 -0.30 -16.12 5.40
N PRO A 537 0.16 -16.14 6.67
CA PRO A 537 -0.74 -16.22 7.81
C PRO A 537 -1.50 -14.92 8.04
N PRO A 538 -2.76 -15.01 8.52
CA PRO A 538 -3.51 -13.82 8.92
C PRO A 538 -2.82 -13.12 10.10
N ARG A 539 -3.00 -11.81 10.14
CA ARG A 539 -2.57 -10.99 11.28
C ARG A 539 -3.50 -11.22 12.47
N PRO A 540 -3.00 -11.49 13.68
CA PRO A 540 -3.85 -11.60 14.87
C PRO A 540 -4.73 -10.35 15.06
N GLU A 541 -4.18 -9.17 14.85
CA GLU A 541 -4.87 -7.89 14.97
C GLU A 541 -6.01 -7.74 13.92
N ALA A 542 -5.86 -8.36 12.74
CA ALA A 542 -6.91 -8.36 11.73
C ALA A 542 -8.08 -9.28 12.12
N ILE A 543 -7.80 -10.42 12.76
CA ILE A 543 -8.82 -11.33 13.27
C ILE A 543 -9.65 -10.62 14.36
N GLU A 544 -8.99 -9.94 15.30
CA GLU A 544 -9.67 -9.15 16.34
C GLU A 544 -10.51 -8.03 15.72
N ALA A 545 -9.95 -7.27 14.77
CA ALA A 545 -10.66 -6.20 14.08
C ALA A 545 -11.89 -6.68 13.31
N ILE A 546 -11.84 -7.86 12.70
CA ILE A 546 -12.98 -8.47 12.02
C ILE A 546 -14.08 -8.82 13.03
N ALA A 547 -13.72 -9.39 14.19
CA ALA A 547 -14.68 -9.69 15.26
C ALA A 547 -15.33 -8.42 15.80
N ASP A 548 -14.57 -7.35 15.97
CA ASP A 548 -15.09 -6.03 16.37
C ASP A 548 -16.05 -5.45 15.32
N CYS A 549 -15.70 -5.56 14.02
CA CYS A 549 -16.59 -5.15 12.93
C CYS A 549 -17.92 -5.91 12.97
N HIS A 550 -17.89 -7.22 13.15
CA HIS A 550 -19.11 -8.05 13.24
C HIS A 550 -19.97 -7.63 14.45
N THR A 551 -19.34 -7.39 15.60
CA THR A 551 -20.03 -6.89 16.80
C THR A 551 -20.70 -5.52 16.57
N ALA A 552 -20.06 -4.67 15.78
CA ALA A 552 -20.60 -3.37 15.36
C ALA A 552 -21.64 -3.47 14.23
N GLY A 553 -21.97 -4.67 13.74
CA GLY A 553 -22.91 -4.86 12.62
C GLY A 553 -22.31 -4.50 11.24
N ILE A 554 -20.98 -4.38 11.15
CA ILE A 554 -20.25 -4.06 9.93
C ILE A 554 -19.84 -5.37 9.25
N ARG A 555 -20.17 -5.52 7.97
CA ARG A 555 -19.74 -6.66 7.15
C ARG A 555 -18.33 -6.43 6.63
N VAL A 556 -17.46 -7.42 6.76
CA VAL A 556 -16.13 -7.38 6.16
C VAL A 556 -16.09 -8.32 4.96
N LYS A 557 -15.58 -7.82 3.84
CA LYS A 557 -15.36 -8.56 2.60
C LYS A 557 -13.88 -8.57 2.28
N MET A 558 -13.33 -9.74 2.01
CA MET A 558 -11.96 -9.92 1.56
C MET A 558 -11.91 -9.87 0.03
N ILE A 559 -10.98 -9.07 -0.50
CA ILE A 559 -10.66 -9.00 -1.93
C ILE A 559 -9.27 -9.62 -2.11
N THR A 560 -9.12 -10.51 -3.06
CA THR A 560 -7.85 -11.21 -3.30
C THR A 560 -7.75 -11.68 -4.73
N GLY A 561 -6.52 -11.75 -5.27
CA GLY A 561 -6.19 -12.45 -6.52
C GLY A 561 -5.99 -13.96 -6.36
N ASP A 562 -6.10 -14.50 -5.14
CA ASP A 562 -5.91 -15.92 -4.88
C ASP A 562 -7.02 -16.79 -5.50
N HIS A 563 -6.71 -18.07 -5.66
CA HIS A 563 -7.71 -19.08 -6.00
C HIS A 563 -8.81 -19.17 -4.93
N ALA A 564 -10.05 -19.42 -5.36
CA ALA A 564 -11.24 -19.45 -4.49
C ALA A 564 -11.06 -20.34 -3.25
N GLY A 565 -10.44 -21.52 -3.39
CA GLY A 565 -10.17 -22.44 -2.28
C GLY A 565 -9.29 -21.84 -1.19
N THR A 566 -8.22 -21.18 -1.57
CA THR A 566 -7.31 -20.47 -0.66
C THR A 566 -8.03 -19.32 0.06
N ALA A 567 -8.83 -18.54 -0.69
CA ALA A 567 -9.59 -17.43 -0.13
C ALA A 567 -10.62 -17.91 0.92
N VAL A 568 -11.31 -19.03 0.66
CA VAL A 568 -12.26 -19.65 1.60
C VAL A 568 -11.55 -20.12 2.87
N SER A 569 -10.41 -20.81 2.73
CA SER A 569 -9.64 -21.32 3.88
C SER A 569 -9.20 -20.18 4.81
N ILE A 570 -8.59 -19.15 4.26
CA ILE A 570 -8.15 -17.96 5.00
C ILE A 570 -9.35 -17.22 5.59
N GLY A 571 -10.44 -17.06 4.82
CA GLY A 571 -11.66 -16.42 5.29
C GLY A 571 -12.29 -17.11 6.51
N ARG A 572 -12.22 -18.44 6.57
CA ARG A 572 -12.64 -19.23 7.75
C ARG A 572 -11.71 -18.99 8.94
N GLU A 573 -10.40 -19.06 8.72
CA GLU A 573 -9.41 -18.82 9.78
C GLU A 573 -9.55 -17.41 10.40
N MET A 574 -9.93 -16.42 9.58
CA MET A 574 -10.14 -15.05 10.02
C MET A 574 -11.52 -14.77 10.61
N GLY A 575 -12.44 -15.73 10.59
CA GLY A 575 -13.82 -15.54 11.04
C GLY A 575 -14.69 -14.71 10.09
N LEU A 576 -14.27 -14.50 8.85
CA LEU A 576 -15.09 -13.87 7.80
C LEU A 576 -16.21 -14.78 7.32
N ILE A 577 -15.98 -16.09 7.41
CA ILE A 577 -16.88 -17.16 6.97
C ILE A 577 -17.10 -18.10 8.16
N PRO A 578 -18.35 -18.58 8.39
CA PRO A 578 -18.62 -19.58 9.42
C PRO A 578 -17.78 -20.86 9.25
N GLN A 579 -17.38 -21.46 10.36
CA GLN A 579 -16.53 -22.66 10.38
C GLN A 579 -17.26 -23.91 9.87
N THR A 580 -18.59 -23.93 9.91
CA THR A 580 -19.41 -25.10 9.55
C THR A 580 -19.95 -24.96 8.12
N PRO A 581 -19.76 -25.97 7.23
CA PRO A 581 -20.39 -25.95 5.92
C PRO A 581 -21.91 -26.13 6.09
N GLY A 582 -22.70 -25.22 5.62
CA GLY A 582 -24.16 -25.34 5.62
C GLY A 582 -24.93 -24.02 5.53
N ASP A 583 -24.25 -22.89 5.56
CA ASP A 583 -24.91 -21.59 5.43
C ASP A 583 -24.81 -21.10 3.98
N ASP A 584 -25.97 -21.01 3.31
CA ASP A 584 -26.14 -20.54 1.91
C ASP A 584 -25.69 -19.06 1.67
N ASP A 585 -25.15 -18.41 2.68
CA ASP A 585 -24.78 -16.97 2.65
C ASP A 585 -23.30 -16.70 2.28
N VAL A 586 -22.49 -17.75 2.10
CA VAL A 586 -21.09 -17.57 1.69
C VAL A 586 -20.98 -17.49 0.18
N ARG A 587 -20.95 -16.30 -0.37
CA ARG A 587 -20.66 -16.08 -1.78
C ARG A 587 -19.17 -15.79 -1.99
N VAL A 588 -18.49 -16.71 -2.64
CA VAL A 588 -17.21 -16.45 -3.29
C VAL A 588 -17.53 -16.06 -4.72
N LEU A 589 -17.20 -14.82 -5.08
CA LEU A 589 -17.39 -14.29 -6.42
C LEU A 589 -16.05 -14.28 -7.14
N THR A 590 -16.00 -14.76 -8.35
CA THR A 590 -14.84 -14.63 -9.24
C THR A 590 -14.96 -13.37 -10.08
N GLY A 591 -13.84 -12.81 -10.57
CA GLY A 591 -13.84 -11.55 -11.33
C GLY A 591 -14.61 -11.58 -12.66
N GLY A 592 -15.16 -12.74 -13.05
CA GLY A 592 -16.03 -12.90 -14.23
C GLY A 592 -17.53 -12.88 -13.90
N GLU A 593 -17.89 -12.92 -12.62
CA GLU A 593 -19.27 -12.84 -12.11
C GLU A 593 -19.60 -11.44 -11.57
#